data_0f0ae56920084d78dcc8fd115099d9d8
#
_entry.id   0f0ae56920084d78dcc8fd115099d9d8
#
_cell.length_a   1.000
_cell.length_b   1.000
_cell.length_c   1.000
_cell.angle_alpha   90.00
_cell.angle_beta   90.00
_cell.angle_gamma   90.00
#
_symmetry.space_group_name_H-M   'P 1'
#
loop_
_entity.id
_entity.type
_entity.pdbx_description
1 polymer ?
#
loop_
_entity_poly.entity_id
_entity_poly.type
_entity_poly.pdbx_seq_one_letter_code
_entity_poly.pdbx_strand_id
1 'polypeptide(L)'
;MTDAQRVIGLIGGMSWESSAEYYRIINQAVRARLGGVRSARVLMWSFDFGEIEALQRAGRWDEAADLLADAARRLERGGADVVLLCTNTMHRMADRVQAAVTIPLLHIADPTAERIRAAGLRRVGLLGTRFTMEQAFYKGRLADRHGLDVLVPGDEDRALVHRVIYDELAQGRVEPASREAYRGVIARLVDRGAEGVILGCTEIGLLIRPEDGPAPVFDTAVLHAEAAVEWASPLPPVVL
;
A
#
# COMPACT_ATOMS: atom_id res chain seq x y z
N MET A 1 -3.80 4.77 -34.21
CA MET A 1 -4.44 3.79 -33.29
C MET A 1 -4.12 4.31 -31.90
N THR A 2 -5.11 4.80 -31.16
CA THR A 2 -4.90 5.20 -29.75
C THR A 2 -4.57 3.93 -28.98
N ASP A 3 -3.36 3.84 -28.42
CA ASP A 3 -3.00 2.74 -27.53
C ASP A 3 -4.06 2.64 -26.44
N ALA A 4 -4.75 1.50 -26.40
CA ALA A 4 -5.79 1.28 -25.42
C ALA A 4 -5.17 1.23 -24.02
N GLN A 5 -5.81 1.87 -23.05
CA GLN A 5 -5.41 1.73 -21.65
C GLN A 5 -5.33 0.23 -21.27
N ARG A 6 -4.27 -0.14 -20.58
CA ARG A 6 -4.14 -1.45 -19.97
C ARG A 6 -5.11 -1.62 -18.81
N VAL A 7 -5.51 -2.85 -18.53
CA VAL A 7 -6.46 -3.19 -17.48
C VAL A 7 -5.72 -3.43 -16.16
N ILE A 8 -6.05 -2.69 -15.13
CA ILE A 8 -5.47 -2.81 -13.79
C ILE A 8 -6.27 -3.83 -12.99
N GLY A 9 -5.64 -4.90 -12.55
CA GLY A 9 -6.21 -5.91 -11.65
C GLY A 9 -5.93 -5.57 -10.20
N LEU A 10 -6.96 -5.45 -9.37
CA LEU A 10 -6.87 -5.16 -7.94
C LEU A 10 -7.29 -6.37 -7.11
N ILE A 11 -6.40 -6.86 -6.24
CA ILE A 11 -6.73 -7.81 -5.19
C ILE A 11 -6.95 -7.01 -3.92
N GLY A 12 -8.21 -6.81 -3.57
CA GLY A 12 -8.68 -5.94 -2.50
C GLY A 12 -9.52 -6.67 -1.45
N GLY A 13 -10.29 -5.90 -0.67
CA GLY A 13 -11.12 -6.41 0.42
C GLY A 13 -10.35 -6.68 1.71
N MET A 14 -9.15 -6.14 1.87
CA MET A 14 -8.26 -6.35 3.01
C MET A 14 -7.77 -5.04 3.67
N SER A 15 -8.50 -3.99 3.92
CA SER A 15 -9.96 -3.85 4.00
C SER A 15 -10.63 -3.44 2.67
N TRP A 16 -11.99 -3.37 2.68
CA TRP A 16 -12.75 -2.83 1.54
C TRP A 16 -12.64 -1.29 1.47
N GLU A 17 -12.51 -0.61 2.60
CA GLU A 17 -12.29 0.83 2.69
C GLU A 17 -11.06 1.24 1.89
N SER A 18 -9.94 0.56 2.14
CA SER A 18 -8.70 0.74 1.41
C SER A 18 -8.87 0.46 -0.10
N SER A 19 -9.60 -0.58 -0.44
CA SER A 19 -9.83 -0.95 -1.85
C SER A 19 -10.66 0.09 -2.59
N ALA A 20 -11.64 0.70 -1.93
CA ALA A 20 -12.42 1.81 -2.45
C ALA A 20 -11.53 3.05 -2.70
N GLU A 21 -10.57 3.34 -1.78
CA GLU A 21 -9.59 4.40 -1.97
C GLU A 21 -8.68 4.14 -3.17
N TYR A 22 -8.19 2.91 -3.35
CA TYR A 22 -7.44 2.55 -4.56
C TYR A 22 -8.24 2.85 -5.83
N TYR A 23 -9.49 2.41 -5.89
CA TYR A 23 -10.36 2.68 -7.03
C TYR A 23 -10.55 4.19 -7.27
N ARG A 24 -10.76 4.96 -6.20
CA ARG A 24 -10.91 6.41 -6.26
C ARG A 24 -9.64 7.10 -6.76
N ILE A 25 -8.48 6.79 -6.18
CA ILE A 25 -7.19 7.40 -6.53
C ILE A 25 -6.83 7.09 -7.98
N ILE A 26 -6.93 5.83 -8.41
CA ILE A 26 -6.64 5.40 -9.77
C ILE A 26 -7.50 6.19 -10.77
N ASN A 27 -8.82 6.30 -10.53
CA ASN A 27 -9.70 7.02 -11.44
C ASN A 27 -9.46 8.53 -11.44
N GLN A 28 -9.11 9.13 -10.31
CA GLN A 28 -8.73 10.54 -10.23
C GLN A 28 -7.43 10.80 -10.99
N ALA A 29 -6.42 9.95 -10.85
CA ALA A 29 -5.15 10.07 -11.56
C ALA A 29 -5.33 9.92 -13.09
N VAL A 30 -6.15 8.97 -13.53
CA VAL A 30 -6.48 8.83 -14.96
C VAL A 30 -7.23 10.06 -15.48
N ARG A 31 -8.20 10.57 -14.73
CA ARG A 31 -8.94 11.79 -15.13
C ARG A 31 -8.02 13.01 -15.22
N ALA A 32 -7.10 13.15 -14.27
CA ALA A 32 -6.12 14.26 -14.30
C ALA A 32 -5.22 14.20 -15.54
N ARG A 33 -4.84 12.98 -16.00
CA ARG A 33 -3.97 12.79 -17.17
C ARG A 33 -4.70 12.92 -18.50
N LEU A 34 -5.90 12.32 -18.60
CA LEU A 34 -6.62 12.18 -19.88
C LEU A 34 -7.77 13.17 -20.05
N GLY A 35 -8.19 13.83 -18.98
CA GLY A 35 -9.27 14.81 -18.99
C GLY A 35 -10.67 14.25 -19.19
N GLY A 36 -11.68 15.13 -19.11
CA GLY A 36 -13.06 14.82 -19.40
C GLY A 36 -13.67 13.73 -18.51
N VAL A 37 -14.38 12.80 -19.11
CA VAL A 37 -15.06 11.67 -18.44
C VAL A 37 -14.21 10.41 -18.41
N ARG A 38 -12.91 10.50 -18.68
CA ARG A 38 -12.01 9.35 -18.70
C ARG A 38 -11.83 8.74 -17.32
N SER A 39 -11.79 7.41 -17.29
CA SER A 39 -11.56 6.58 -16.11
C SER A 39 -10.65 5.41 -16.45
N ALA A 40 -10.11 4.75 -15.44
CA ALA A 40 -9.28 3.57 -15.59
C ALA A 40 -10.11 2.33 -15.97
N ARG A 41 -9.48 1.39 -16.67
CA ARG A 41 -10.02 0.04 -16.87
C ARG A 41 -9.57 -0.80 -15.70
N VAL A 42 -10.49 -1.20 -14.83
CA VAL A 42 -10.17 -1.90 -13.57
C VAL A 42 -10.98 -3.18 -13.47
N LEU A 43 -10.31 -4.26 -13.08
CA LEU A 43 -10.92 -5.48 -12.55
C LEU A 43 -10.57 -5.58 -11.07
N MET A 44 -11.54 -5.85 -10.21
CA MET A 44 -11.29 -6.00 -8.77
C MET A 44 -11.83 -7.33 -8.27
N TRP A 45 -10.97 -8.08 -7.59
CA TRP A 45 -11.35 -9.20 -6.74
C TRP A 45 -11.31 -8.72 -5.28
N SER A 46 -12.45 -8.66 -4.62
CA SER A 46 -12.58 -8.22 -3.23
C SER A 46 -12.88 -9.41 -2.32
N PHE A 47 -11.99 -9.66 -1.34
CA PHE A 47 -12.19 -10.67 -0.31
C PHE A 47 -13.14 -10.18 0.79
N ASP A 48 -13.71 -11.11 1.53
CA ASP A 48 -14.17 -10.86 2.89
C ASP A 48 -12.93 -10.79 3.81
N PHE A 49 -12.70 -9.61 4.43
CA PHE A 49 -11.51 -9.43 5.28
C PHE A 49 -11.52 -10.36 6.49
N GLY A 50 -12.70 -10.74 7.00
CA GLY A 50 -12.81 -11.67 8.11
C GLY A 50 -12.15 -13.02 7.83
N GLU A 51 -12.26 -13.54 6.60
CA GLU A 51 -11.61 -14.78 6.19
C GLU A 51 -10.08 -14.65 6.16
N ILE A 52 -9.57 -13.56 5.56
CA ILE A 52 -8.13 -13.30 5.47
C ILE A 52 -7.54 -13.03 6.86
N GLU A 53 -8.21 -12.24 7.67
CA GLU A 53 -7.77 -11.87 9.03
C GLU A 53 -7.71 -13.10 9.94
N ALA A 54 -8.67 -14.02 9.85
CA ALA A 54 -8.66 -15.29 10.57
C ALA A 54 -7.42 -16.14 10.22
N LEU A 55 -7.03 -16.18 8.94
CA LEU A 55 -5.80 -16.86 8.51
C LEU A 55 -4.55 -16.19 9.05
N GLN A 56 -4.49 -14.86 9.04
CA GLN A 56 -3.38 -14.07 9.60
C GLN A 56 -3.22 -14.34 11.10
N ARG A 57 -4.30 -14.33 11.87
CA ARG A 57 -4.29 -14.63 13.32
C ARG A 57 -3.82 -16.04 13.62
N ALA A 58 -4.28 -17.01 12.83
CA ALA A 58 -3.91 -18.40 12.96
C ALA A 58 -2.49 -18.73 12.45
N GLY A 59 -1.79 -17.76 11.84
CA GLY A 59 -0.49 -17.98 11.20
C GLY A 59 -0.55 -18.86 9.96
N ARG A 60 -1.74 -19.06 9.36
CA ARG A 60 -1.98 -19.91 8.17
C ARG A 60 -1.65 -19.16 6.88
N TRP A 61 -0.39 -18.69 6.78
CA TRP A 61 0.07 -17.83 5.70
C TRP A 61 0.07 -18.53 4.33
N ASP A 62 0.32 -19.83 4.29
CA ASP A 62 0.31 -20.60 3.02
C ASP A 62 -1.08 -20.65 2.41
N GLU A 63 -2.10 -20.84 3.22
CA GLU A 63 -3.49 -20.84 2.75
C GLU A 63 -3.92 -19.44 2.28
N ALA A 64 -3.53 -18.39 3.01
CA ALA A 64 -3.75 -17.03 2.57
C ALA A 64 -3.05 -16.76 1.21
N ALA A 65 -1.83 -17.26 1.03
CA ALA A 65 -1.10 -17.14 -0.23
C ALA A 65 -1.79 -17.87 -1.40
N ASP A 66 -2.39 -19.05 -1.14
CA ASP A 66 -3.16 -19.78 -2.16
C ASP A 66 -4.41 -19.01 -2.60
N LEU A 67 -5.13 -18.41 -1.67
CA LEU A 67 -6.27 -17.56 -1.97
C LEU A 67 -5.88 -16.34 -2.83
N LEU A 68 -4.78 -15.66 -2.47
CA LEU A 68 -4.28 -14.52 -3.25
C LEU A 68 -3.81 -14.94 -4.65
N ALA A 69 -3.12 -16.07 -4.76
CA ALA A 69 -2.68 -16.62 -6.05
C ALA A 69 -3.87 -16.99 -6.96
N ASP A 70 -4.94 -17.56 -6.38
CA ASP A 70 -6.16 -17.85 -7.14
C ASP A 70 -6.85 -16.56 -7.60
N ALA A 71 -6.94 -15.55 -6.75
CA ALA A 71 -7.47 -14.23 -7.12
C ALA A 71 -6.66 -13.61 -8.26
N ALA A 72 -5.33 -13.68 -8.22
CA ALA A 72 -4.47 -13.17 -9.29
C ALA A 72 -4.74 -13.90 -10.62
N ARG A 73 -4.86 -15.24 -10.62
CA ARG A 73 -5.22 -16.02 -11.83
C ARG A 73 -6.60 -15.64 -12.37
N ARG A 74 -7.57 -15.35 -11.51
CA ARG A 74 -8.90 -14.90 -11.94
C ARG A 74 -8.83 -13.55 -12.63
N LEU A 75 -8.06 -12.61 -12.09
CA LEU A 75 -7.84 -11.30 -12.70
C LEU A 75 -7.14 -11.41 -14.04
N GLU A 76 -6.08 -12.21 -14.16
CA GLU A 76 -5.37 -12.46 -15.41
C GLU A 76 -6.30 -13.07 -16.47
N ARG A 77 -7.06 -14.12 -16.12
CA ARG A 77 -8.06 -14.70 -17.03
C ARG A 77 -9.18 -13.73 -17.40
N GLY A 78 -9.49 -12.78 -16.52
CA GLY A 78 -10.44 -11.69 -16.78
C GLY A 78 -9.90 -10.61 -17.69
N GLY A 79 -8.63 -10.67 -18.07
CA GLY A 79 -7.98 -9.70 -18.97
C GLY A 79 -7.28 -8.55 -18.26
N ALA A 80 -6.89 -8.72 -16.99
CA ALA A 80 -5.98 -7.79 -16.34
C ALA A 80 -4.58 -7.90 -16.98
N ASP A 81 -3.92 -6.76 -17.14
CA ASP A 81 -2.56 -6.65 -17.68
C ASP A 81 -1.51 -6.51 -16.56
N VAL A 82 -1.93 -6.19 -15.36
CA VAL A 82 -1.09 -5.99 -14.17
C VAL A 82 -1.89 -6.33 -12.91
N VAL A 83 -1.23 -6.77 -11.84
CA VAL A 83 -1.86 -7.07 -10.55
C VAL A 83 -1.29 -6.17 -9.45
N LEU A 84 -2.18 -5.65 -8.61
CA LEU A 84 -1.87 -4.96 -7.37
C LEU A 84 -2.49 -5.68 -6.18
N LEU A 85 -1.70 -5.85 -5.11
CA LEU A 85 -2.23 -6.21 -3.78
C LEU A 85 -2.55 -4.92 -3.02
N CYS A 86 -3.84 -4.65 -2.77
CA CYS A 86 -4.29 -3.41 -2.12
C CYS A 86 -4.09 -3.45 -0.60
N THR A 87 -2.93 -3.90 -0.14
CA THR A 87 -2.56 -4.06 1.28
C THR A 87 -1.06 -4.21 1.43
N ASN A 88 -0.46 -3.67 2.49
CA ASN A 88 0.98 -3.85 2.74
C ASN A 88 1.29 -5.25 3.30
N THR A 89 0.53 -5.73 4.28
CA THR A 89 0.81 -6.98 5.01
C THR A 89 0.91 -8.19 4.09
N MET A 90 0.01 -8.29 3.10
CA MET A 90 -0.04 -9.47 2.22
C MET A 90 1.04 -9.47 1.14
N HIS A 91 1.84 -8.40 1.01
CA HIS A 91 3.07 -8.43 0.21
C HIS A 91 4.14 -9.41 0.75
N ARG A 92 3.94 -9.94 1.96
CA ARG A 92 4.68 -11.11 2.44
C ARG A 92 4.62 -12.29 1.47
N MET A 93 3.52 -12.44 0.72
CA MET A 93 3.30 -13.50 -0.27
C MET A 93 3.47 -13.04 -1.72
N ALA A 94 4.03 -11.85 -1.96
CA ALA A 94 4.14 -11.26 -3.30
C ALA A 94 4.82 -12.19 -4.31
N ASP A 95 5.90 -12.86 -3.93
CA ASP A 95 6.63 -13.78 -4.80
C ASP A 95 5.76 -14.98 -5.20
N ARG A 96 4.96 -15.53 -4.26
CA ARG A 96 4.06 -16.65 -4.56
C ARG A 96 2.90 -16.23 -5.47
N VAL A 97 2.38 -15.03 -5.27
CA VAL A 97 1.34 -14.45 -6.14
C VAL A 97 1.91 -14.20 -7.54
N GLN A 98 3.11 -13.61 -7.65
CA GLN A 98 3.77 -13.37 -8.93
C GLN A 98 4.05 -14.69 -9.66
N ALA A 99 4.47 -15.74 -8.96
CA ALA A 99 4.72 -17.04 -9.57
C ALA A 99 3.45 -17.74 -10.12
N ALA A 100 2.27 -17.28 -9.70
CA ALA A 100 0.98 -17.86 -10.12
C ALA A 100 0.43 -17.26 -11.42
N VAL A 101 0.99 -16.15 -11.92
CA VAL A 101 0.54 -15.40 -13.10
C VAL A 101 1.70 -14.97 -13.97
N THR A 102 1.42 -14.68 -15.24
CA THR A 102 2.42 -14.21 -16.22
C THR A 102 2.48 -12.68 -16.29
N ILE A 103 1.38 -12.02 -15.94
CA ILE A 103 1.31 -10.56 -15.85
C ILE A 103 2.08 -10.04 -14.62
N PRO A 104 2.67 -8.82 -14.68
CA PRO A 104 3.47 -8.31 -13.58
C PRO A 104 2.61 -8.00 -12.35
N LEU A 105 3.18 -8.25 -11.17
CA LEU A 105 2.72 -7.71 -9.89
C LEU A 105 3.54 -6.48 -9.55
N LEU A 106 2.89 -5.32 -9.42
CA LEU A 106 3.53 -4.13 -8.89
C LEU A 106 3.63 -4.24 -7.37
N HIS A 107 4.85 -4.14 -6.85
CA HIS A 107 5.06 -4.28 -5.41
C HIS A 107 4.95 -2.93 -4.71
N ILE A 108 4.08 -2.79 -3.71
CA ILE A 108 3.74 -1.52 -3.02
C ILE A 108 4.95 -0.78 -2.43
N ALA A 109 6.00 -1.49 -2.03
CA ALA A 109 7.20 -0.87 -1.46
C ALA A 109 8.07 -0.16 -2.52
N ASP A 110 8.03 -0.59 -3.79
CA ASP A 110 8.92 -0.07 -4.81
C ASP A 110 8.61 1.40 -5.16
N PRO A 111 7.38 1.79 -5.54
CA PRO A 111 7.06 3.20 -5.82
C PRO A 111 7.22 4.08 -4.57
N THR A 112 6.99 3.53 -3.38
CA THR A 112 7.26 4.24 -2.12
C THR A 112 8.75 4.56 -1.98
N ALA A 113 9.61 3.57 -2.17
CA ALA A 113 11.06 3.76 -2.10
C ALA A 113 11.58 4.72 -3.18
N GLU A 114 11.06 4.63 -4.39
CA GLU A 114 11.41 5.53 -5.50
C GLU A 114 11.07 6.98 -5.16
N ARG A 115 9.90 7.24 -4.60
CA ARG A 115 9.48 8.57 -4.18
C ARG A 115 10.34 9.12 -3.04
N ILE A 116 10.69 8.29 -2.05
CA ILE A 116 11.59 8.66 -0.93
C ILE A 116 12.96 9.04 -1.47
N ARG A 117 13.53 8.23 -2.36
CA ARG A 117 14.84 8.51 -2.98
C ARG A 117 14.81 9.76 -3.88
N ALA A 118 13.73 9.99 -4.62
CA ALA A 118 13.55 11.19 -5.42
C ALA A 118 13.49 12.46 -4.56
N ALA A 119 13.01 12.34 -3.30
CA ALA A 119 13.06 13.42 -2.31
C ALA A 119 14.45 13.59 -1.65
N GLY A 120 15.45 12.79 -2.02
CA GLY A 120 16.80 12.83 -1.45
C GLY A 120 16.94 12.21 -0.06
N LEU A 121 15.91 11.51 0.44
CA LEU A 121 15.86 10.95 1.78
C LEU A 121 16.42 9.52 1.80
N ARG A 122 16.96 9.11 2.96
CA ARG A 122 17.56 7.78 3.14
C ARG A 122 17.09 7.06 4.38
N ARG A 123 16.82 7.80 5.47
CA ARG A 123 16.37 7.22 6.75
C ARG A 123 14.91 7.57 6.97
N VAL A 124 14.05 6.56 7.04
CA VAL A 124 12.60 6.75 7.12
C VAL A 124 11.98 5.94 8.24
N GLY A 125 10.95 6.52 8.88
CA GLY A 125 10.08 5.82 9.81
C GLY A 125 9.07 4.95 9.05
N LEU A 126 8.68 3.82 9.61
CA LEU A 126 7.64 2.95 9.08
C LEU A 126 6.54 2.73 10.11
N LEU A 127 5.33 3.15 9.77
CA LEU A 127 4.10 2.83 10.51
C LEU A 127 3.31 1.78 9.72
N GLY A 128 2.73 0.80 10.41
CA GLY A 128 1.94 -0.24 9.78
C GLY A 128 1.46 -1.29 10.78
N THR A 129 0.94 -2.40 10.29
CA THR A 129 0.65 -3.53 11.16
C THR A 129 1.95 -4.06 11.78
N ARG A 130 1.83 -4.79 12.90
CA ARG A 130 3.00 -5.46 13.51
C ARG A 130 3.75 -6.30 12.48
N PHE A 131 3.05 -7.00 11.59
CA PHE A 131 3.67 -7.80 10.53
C PHE A 131 4.53 -6.95 9.59
N THR A 132 4.05 -5.79 9.15
CA THR A 132 4.78 -4.87 8.27
C THR A 132 5.97 -4.24 8.97
N MET A 133 5.82 -3.84 10.24
CA MET A 133 6.89 -3.18 11.00
C MET A 133 7.98 -4.15 11.47
N GLU A 134 7.65 -5.40 11.81
CA GLU A 134 8.59 -6.33 12.45
C GLU A 134 9.23 -7.32 11.49
N GLN A 135 8.50 -7.76 10.44
CA GLN A 135 8.99 -8.80 9.55
C GLN A 135 9.86 -8.24 8.41
N ALA A 136 10.76 -9.08 7.91
CA ALA A 136 11.74 -8.68 6.91
C ALA A 136 11.17 -8.42 5.52
N PHE A 137 10.01 -8.98 5.16
CA PHE A 137 9.48 -8.91 3.80
C PHE A 137 9.31 -7.47 3.28
N TYR A 138 8.99 -6.52 4.15
CA TYR A 138 8.81 -5.13 3.77
C TYR A 138 10.10 -4.32 4.01
N LYS A 139 10.62 -4.30 5.24
CA LYS A 139 11.85 -3.57 5.58
C LYS A 139 13.06 -4.07 4.79
N GLY A 140 13.21 -5.38 4.67
CA GLY A 140 14.29 -5.98 3.88
C GLY A 140 14.24 -5.53 2.42
N ARG A 141 13.05 -5.52 1.79
CA ARG A 141 12.93 -5.02 0.42
C ARG A 141 13.36 -3.56 0.29
N LEU A 142 12.95 -2.70 1.22
CA LEU A 142 13.35 -1.28 1.23
C LEU A 142 14.85 -1.12 1.41
N ALA A 143 15.47 -1.89 2.29
CA ALA A 143 16.91 -1.85 2.56
C ALA A 143 17.71 -2.48 1.41
N ASP A 144 17.41 -3.72 1.02
CA ASP A 144 18.22 -4.51 0.12
C ASP A 144 18.15 -4.03 -1.33
N ARG A 145 16.95 -3.63 -1.78
CA ARG A 145 16.74 -3.18 -3.16
C ARG A 145 16.90 -1.68 -3.35
N HIS A 146 16.60 -0.90 -2.32
CA HIS A 146 16.52 0.57 -2.47
C HIS A 146 17.51 1.32 -1.58
N GLY A 147 18.23 0.64 -0.69
CA GLY A 147 19.27 1.24 0.17
C GLY A 147 18.71 2.19 1.23
N LEU A 148 17.45 1.99 1.68
CA LEU A 148 16.83 2.79 2.72
C LEU A 148 17.09 2.22 4.11
N ASP A 149 17.38 3.10 5.06
CA ASP A 149 17.44 2.79 6.50
C ASP A 149 16.04 2.98 7.11
N VAL A 150 15.45 1.89 7.61
CA VAL A 150 14.04 1.88 8.06
C VAL A 150 13.96 1.78 9.57
N LEU A 151 13.52 2.86 10.21
CA LEU A 151 13.21 2.94 11.62
C LEU A 151 11.77 2.47 11.87
N VAL A 152 11.56 1.71 12.95
CA VAL A 152 10.22 1.39 13.45
C VAL A 152 10.03 1.98 14.85
N PRO A 153 8.78 2.27 15.27
CA PRO A 153 8.50 2.76 16.62
C PRO A 153 8.97 1.79 17.71
N GLY A 154 9.09 2.25 18.94
CA GLY A 154 9.29 1.40 20.12
C GLY A 154 8.10 0.46 20.36
N ASP A 155 8.25 -0.52 21.24
CA ASP A 155 7.28 -1.61 21.43
C ASP A 155 5.88 -1.13 21.77
N GLU A 156 5.76 -0.14 22.68
CA GLU A 156 4.48 0.44 23.08
C GLU A 156 3.79 1.17 21.92
N ASP A 157 4.56 1.95 21.17
CA ASP A 157 4.07 2.67 19.99
C ASP A 157 3.67 1.71 18.87
N ARG A 158 4.44 0.62 18.65
CA ARG A 158 4.07 -0.41 17.66
C ARG A 158 2.75 -1.11 18.05
N ALA A 159 2.58 -1.40 19.34
CA ALA A 159 1.34 -1.99 19.84
C ALA A 159 0.15 -1.03 19.67
N LEU A 160 0.34 0.27 19.95
CA LEU A 160 -0.67 1.30 19.74
C LEU A 160 -1.04 1.39 18.25
N VAL A 161 -0.05 1.52 17.36
CA VAL A 161 -0.28 1.63 15.91
C VAL A 161 -1.03 0.43 15.39
N HIS A 162 -0.61 -0.79 15.77
CA HIS A 162 -1.25 -2.02 15.36
C HIS A 162 -2.72 -2.11 15.83
N ARG A 163 -2.98 -1.78 17.09
CA ARG A 163 -4.32 -1.80 17.66
C ARG A 163 -5.26 -0.83 16.94
N VAL A 164 -4.85 0.41 16.73
CA VAL A 164 -5.66 1.42 16.04
C VAL A 164 -5.99 0.99 14.61
N ILE A 165 -5.05 0.33 13.91
CA ILE A 165 -5.32 -0.19 12.57
C ILE A 165 -6.48 -1.19 12.59
N TYR A 166 -6.45 -2.19 13.48
CA TYR A 166 -7.47 -3.27 13.48
C TYR A 166 -8.76 -2.89 14.20
N ASP A 167 -8.64 -2.15 15.31
CA ASP A 167 -9.80 -1.86 16.15
C ASP A 167 -10.59 -0.62 15.67
N GLU A 168 -9.97 0.23 14.83
CA GLU A 168 -10.58 1.48 14.37
C GLU A 168 -10.56 1.59 12.84
N LEU A 169 -9.38 1.74 12.23
CA LEU A 169 -9.27 2.13 10.82
C LEU A 169 -9.80 1.07 9.85
N ALA A 170 -9.51 -0.21 10.10
CA ALA A 170 -10.05 -1.33 9.30
C ALA A 170 -11.57 -1.56 9.50
N GLN A 171 -12.18 -0.83 10.45
CA GLN A 171 -13.62 -0.79 10.68
C GLN A 171 -14.24 0.54 10.22
N GLY A 172 -13.49 1.35 9.45
CA GLY A 172 -13.95 2.64 8.93
C GLY A 172 -14.05 3.74 10.00
N ARG A 173 -13.47 3.55 11.19
CA ARG A 173 -13.50 4.55 12.28
C ARG A 173 -12.22 5.37 12.27
N VAL A 174 -12.37 6.69 12.28
CA VAL A 174 -11.28 7.68 12.30
C VAL A 174 -11.45 8.56 13.52
N GLU A 175 -10.68 8.27 14.58
CA GLU A 175 -10.83 8.93 15.88
C GLU A 175 -9.80 10.05 16.06
N PRO A 176 -10.21 11.27 16.49
CA PRO A 176 -9.27 12.37 16.72
C PRO A 176 -8.18 12.05 17.76
N ALA A 177 -8.52 11.27 18.79
CA ALA A 177 -7.55 10.86 19.81
C ALA A 177 -6.46 9.95 19.23
N SER A 178 -6.83 9.03 18.32
CA SER A 178 -5.89 8.15 17.62
C SER A 178 -5.01 8.94 16.65
N ARG A 179 -5.54 9.98 16.00
CA ARG A 179 -4.75 10.90 15.17
C ARG A 179 -3.66 11.60 16.01
N GLU A 180 -4.01 12.13 17.17
CA GLU A 180 -3.04 12.80 18.05
C GLU A 180 -1.99 11.80 18.57
N ALA A 181 -2.38 10.58 18.93
CA ALA A 181 -1.45 9.55 19.33
C ALA A 181 -0.44 9.21 18.21
N TYR A 182 -0.91 9.09 16.97
CA TYR A 182 -0.03 8.85 15.81
C TYR A 182 0.91 10.02 15.53
N ARG A 183 0.46 11.27 15.70
CA ARG A 183 1.33 12.45 15.61
C ARG A 183 2.48 12.36 16.61
N GLY A 184 2.19 11.94 17.85
CA GLY A 184 3.21 11.69 18.86
C GLY A 184 4.20 10.57 18.45
N VAL A 185 3.72 9.48 17.86
CA VAL A 185 4.59 8.40 17.34
C VAL A 185 5.48 8.91 16.21
N ILE A 186 4.92 9.69 15.28
CA ILE A 186 5.67 10.31 14.18
C ILE A 186 6.77 11.23 14.71
N ALA A 187 6.44 12.09 15.67
CA ALA A 187 7.42 13.00 16.29
C ALA A 187 8.58 12.22 16.91
N ARG A 188 8.31 11.15 17.67
CA ARG A 188 9.38 10.30 18.25
C ARG A 188 10.24 9.58 17.19
N LEU A 189 9.68 9.22 16.05
CA LEU A 189 10.48 8.67 14.94
C LEU A 189 11.41 9.73 14.34
N VAL A 190 10.93 10.97 14.18
CA VAL A 190 11.72 12.10 13.69
C VAL A 190 12.83 12.46 14.68
N ASP A 191 12.55 12.49 15.98
CA ASP A 191 13.54 12.72 17.04
C ASP A 191 14.65 11.64 17.03
N ARG A 192 14.35 10.43 16.54
CA ARG A 192 15.31 9.35 16.33
C ARG A 192 16.02 9.41 14.98
N GLY A 193 15.80 10.46 14.21
CA GLY A 193 16.45 10.75 12.94
C GLY A 193 15.73 10.26 11.69
N ALA A 194 14.42 9.97 11.76
CA ALA A 194 13.64 9.74 10.56
C ALA A 194 13.45 11.05 9.79
N GLU A 195 13.84 11.06 8.53
CA GLU A 195 13.74 12.20 7.60
C GLU A 195 12.35 12.28 6.93
N GLY A 196 11.59 11.19 7.01
CA GLY A 196 10.22 11.05 6.51
C GLY A 196 9.57 9.81 7.10
N VAL A 197 8.26 9.64 6.93
CA VAL A 197 7.51 8.52 7.50
C VAL A 197 6.66 7.83 6.44
N ILE A 198 6.82 6.50 6.32
CA ILE A 198 6.01 5.64 5.46
C ILE A 198 4.72 5.27 6.20
N LEU A 199 3.57 5.55 5.60
CA LEU A 199 2.27 5.07 6.05
C LEU A 199 2.06 3.66 5.45
N GLY A 200 2.66 2.65 6.11
CA GLY A 200 2.74 1.26 5.67
C GLY A 200 1.49 0.42 6.02
N CYS A 201 0.35 1.06 6.14
CA CYS A 201 -0.98 0.48 6.11
C CYS A 201 -1.87 1.42 5.31
N THR A 202 -2.61 0.88 4.39
CA THR A 202 -3.40 1.64 3.42
C THR A 202 -4.50 2.50 4.07
N GLU A 203 -4.91 2.16 5.29
CA GLU A 203 -5.88 2.91 6.07
C GLU A 203 -5.29 4.08 6.87
N ILE A 204 -3.97 4.11 7.11
CA ILE A 204 -3.35 5.19 7.89
C ILE A 204 -3.52 6.55 7.19
N GLY A 205 -3.54 6.57 5.86
CA GLY A 205 -3.82 7.78 5.07
C GLY A 205 -5.20 8.39 5.30
N LEU A 206 -6.16 7.62 5.85
CA LEU A 206 -7.46 8.15 6.29
C LEU A 206 -7.33 8.96 7.60
N LEU A 207 -6.35 8.62 8.44
CA LEU A 207 -6.12 9.23 9.76
C LEU A 207 -5.08 10.35 9.68
N ILE A 208 -3.94 10.11 9.02
CA ILE A 208 -2.77 10.99 8.99
C ILE A 208 -2.66 11.68 7.63
N ARG A 209 -2.48 13.00 7.66
CA ARG A 209 -2.31 13.87 6.49
C ARG A 209 -0.90 14.44 6.46
N PRO A 210 -0.45 15.00 5.32
CA PRO A 210 0.89 15.60 5.21
C PRO A 210 1.23 16.64 6.27
N GLU A 211 0.22 17.39 6.74
CA GLU A 211 0.38 18.44 7.76
C GLU A 211 0.45 17.93 9.21
N ASP A 212 0.27 16.63 9.45
CA ASP A 212 0.20 16.07 10.81
C ASP A 212 1.55 15.76 11.45
N GLY A 213 2.64 15.99 10.76
CA GLY A 213 3.96 15.70 11.30
C GLY A 213 5.02 16.72 10.86
N PRO A 214 6.18 16.74 11.57
CA PRO A 214 7.30 17.62 11.25
C PRO A 214 8.13 17.16 10.03
N ALA A 215 7.82 16.00 9.46
CA ALA A 215 8.51 15.40 8.32
C ALA A 215 7.52 14.93 7.27
N PRO A 216 7.93 14.83 5.98
CA PRO A 216 7.07 14.36 4.92
C PRO A 216 6.56 12.94 5.19
N VAL A 217 5.29 12.68 4.83
CA VAL A 217 4.68 11.37 4.89
C VAL A 217 4.55 10.75 3.49
N PHE A 218 4.75 9.45 3.39
CA PHE A 218 4.67 8.67 2.17
C PHE A 218 3.52 7.66 2.30
N ASP A 219 2.38 8.02 1.70
CA ASP A 219 1.21 7.14 1.69
C ASP A 219 1.39 6.05 0.63
N THR A 220 1.54 4.82 1.11
CA THR A 220 1.81 3.67 0.25
C THR A 220 0.67 3.34 -0.70
N ALA A 221 -0.58 3.58 -0.31
CA ALA A 221 -1.74 3.33 -1.17
C ALA A 221 -1.79 4.32 -2.33
N VAL A 222 -1.55 5.61 -2.04
CA VAL A 222 -1.51 6.68 -3.06
C VAL A 222 -0.39 6.40 -4.07
N LEU A 223 0.83 6.18 -3.59
CA LEU A 223 2.00 5.96 -4.44
C LEU A 223 1.88 4.70 -5.28
N HIS A 224 1.32 3.62 -4.71
CA HIS A 224 1.09 2.38 -5.44
C HIS A 224 0.01 2.51 -6.53
N ALA A 225 -1.08 3.20 -6.22
CA ALA A 225 -2.15 3.49 -7.18
C ALA A 225 -1.68 4.40 -8.32
N GLU A 226 -0.88 5.43 -8.02
CA GLU A 226 -0.27 6.31 -9.03
C GLU A 226 0.67 5.53 -9.95
N ALA A 227 1.54 4.67 -9.39
CA ALA A 227 2.44 3.82 -10.16
C ALA A 227 1.68 2.86 -11.10
N ALA A 228 0.54 2.33 -10.65
CA ALA A 228 -0.31 1.49 -11.50
C ALA A 228 -0.88 2.28 -12.70
N VAL A 229 -1.28 3.53 -12.48
CA VAL A 229 -1.76 4.40 -13.56
C VAL A 229 -0.63 4.75 -14.52
N GLU A 230 0.58 5.01 -14.03
CA GLU A 230 1.77 5.24 -14.86
C GLU A 230 2.07 4.04 -15.74
N TRP A 231 2.03 2.85 -15.15
CA TRP A 231 2.26 1.60 -15.85
C TRP A 231 1.17 1.31 -16.91
N ALA A 232 -0.09 1.59 -16.59
CA ALA A 232 -1.23 1.29 -17.45
C ALA A 232 -1.46 2.32 -18.56
N SER A 233 -0.87 3.52 -18.44
CA SER A 233 -1.08 4.61 -19.38
C SER A 233 -0.04 4.58 -20.51
N PRO A 234 -0.44 4.69 -21.78
CA PRO A 234 0.47 4.76 -22.91
C PRO A 234 1.17 6.13 -23.07
N LEU A 235 0.83 7.10 -22.24
CA LEU A 235 1.36 8.47 -22.30
C LEU A 235 2.64 8.63 -21.45
N PRO A 236 3.58 9.49 -21.86
CA PRO A 236 4.77 9.78 -21.06
C PRO A 236 4.37 10.34 -19.68
N PRO A 237 5.24 10.17 -18.66
CA PRO A 237 4.97 10.68 -17.31
C PRO A 237 4.72 12.19 -17.36
N VAL A 238 3.72 12.64 -16.62
CA VAL A 238 3.49 14.08 -16.40
C VAL A 238 4.65 14.60 -15.56
N VAL A 239 5.52 15.39 -16.15
CA VAL A 239 6.53 16.15 -15.40
C VAL A 239 5.79 17.24 -14.63
N LEU A 240 5.62 17.04 -13.33
CA LEU A 240 5.10 18.05 -12.40
C LEU A 240 6.19 19.05 -12.05
#